data_9272b6adcbdd3e7fa9c26d722629dab4
#
_entry.id   9272b6adcbdd3e7fa9c26d722629dab4
#
_cell.length_a   1.000
_cell.length_b   1.000
_cell.length_c   1.000
_cell.angle_alpha   90.00
_cell.angle_beta   90.00
_cell.angle_gamma   90.00
#
_symmetry.space_group_name_H-M   'P 1'
#
loop_
_entity.id
_entity.type
_entity.pdbx_description
1 polymer ?
#
loop_
_entity_poly.entity_id
_entity_poly.type
_entity_poly.pdbx_seq_one_letter_code
_entity_poly.pdbx_strand_id
1 'polypeptide(L)'
;PSESARTQKGDDKKQRVKGNVVDEQGQPIIGASVVDKATNTGTVTDIDGNFVLDVATGTELTISYVGYTDYKLRASQNMNVQLKPNTKLLDDVVVVGYGSQKKVDVTGSIASVTGKDIARSPMANLTNSIGGKLAGLRVVQRSGEPGKDGSNIDIRGYGTALVVVDGVPSSFDQIDPNEIESITILKDASAAVYGIRAANGVILVTTKRGGSQATKIELNSTFSWQRPTTYPELCNAAQFAELTDEDLVNRGKQPTFGREKLEKWRAGGEGYESTDWYNEVVRPWAPQQQYNLNVRGGTEKARYFASLGYLNEGGIWRSNSSNFQRFNFRSNLDVQITDGLSASLSLSGQKGKRNSSPWDPFYVMASIQQTFPTSKVYANNNPNYYATTNIVARNAKAVTDPNIMGYDRAQNK
;
A
#
# COMPACT_ATOMS: atom_id res chain seq x y z
N PRO A 1 57.90 22.15 -33.63
CA PRO A 1 58.33 22.14 -32.26
C PRO A 1 57.33 22.93 -31.44
N SER A 2 56.42 22.31 -30.79
CA SER A 2 55.50 22.91 -29.81
C SER A 2 55.60 22.11 -28.55
N GLU A 3 56.16 22.70 -27.56
CA GLU A 3 56.41 22.25 -26.22
C GLU A 3 55.12 22.05 -25.49
N SER A 4 54.84 20.84 -25.02
CA SER A 4 53.70 20.50 -24.21
C SER A 4 53.91 20.98 -22.77
N ALA A 5 53.09 21.92 -22.31
CA ALA A 5 53.00 22.33 -20.92
C ALA A 5 52.50 21.17 -20.05
N ARG A 6 53.37 20.56 -19.27
CA ARG A 6 53.06 19.70 -18.15
C ARG A 6 52.51 20.54 -17.01
N THR A 7 51.21 20.44 -16.75
CA THR A 7 50.59 20.96 -15.53
C THR A 7 51.10 20.14 -14.35
N GLN A 8 51.91 20.77 -13.50
CA GLN A 8 52.34 20.21 -12.21
C GLN A 8 51.11 20.07 -11.31
N LYS A 9 50.76 18.83 -10.96
CA LYS A 9 49.83 18.48 -9.89
C LYS A 9 50.50 18.87 -8.57
N GLY A 10 49.98 19.88 -7.88
CA GLY A 10 50.51 20.31 -6.59
C GLY A 10 50.56 19.16 -5.60
N ASP A 11 51.68 19.00 -4.93
CA ASP A 11 51.85 18.12 -3.78
C ASP A 11 50.98 18.63 -2.63
N ASP A 12 49.76 18.11 -2.50
CA ASP A 12 48.91 18.39 -1.34
C ASP A 12 49.59 17.79 -0.10
N LYS A 13 50.20 18.64 0.72
CA LYS A 13 50.83 18.24 2.00
C LYS A 13 49.76 17.59 2.87
N LYS A 14 49.80 16.27 2.98
CA LYS A 14 49.00 15.52 3.92
C LYS A 14 49.43 15.84 5.34
N GLN A 15 48.45 16.11 6.21
CA GLN A 15 48.68 16.28 7.64
C GLN A 15 47.99 15.16 8.40
N ARG A 16 48.61 14.70 9.46
CA ARG A 16 48.02 13.76 10.40
C ARG A 16 47.15 14.52 11.38
N VAL A 17 45.87 14.25 11.35
CA VAL A 17 44.86 14.86 12.20
C VAL A 17 44.49 13.85 13.28
N LYS A 18 44.41 14.31 14.52
CA LYS A 18 43.93 13.53 15.66
C LYS A 18 42.72 14.24 16.28
N GLY A 19 41.81 13.48 16.83
CA GLY A 19 40.67 14.06 17.54
C GLY A 19 39.98 13.08 18.45
N ASN A 20 39.11 13.64 19.29
CA ASN A 20 38.25 12.90 20.18
C ASN A 20 36.79 13.27 19.89
N VAL A 21 35.89 12.29 19.89
CA VAL A 21 34.46 12.47 19.65
C VAL A 21 33.70 12.03 20.90
N VAL A 22 32.91 12.95 21.47
CA VAL A 22 32.13 12.73 22.68
C VAL A 22 30.67 13.14 22.48
N ASP A 23 29.80 12.70 23.36
CA ASP A 23 28.40 13.13 23.44
C ASP A 23 28.24 14.43 24.27
N GLU A 24 26.99 14.88 24.50
CA GLU A 24 26.70 16.07 25.31
C GLU A 24 27.04 15.90 26.77
N GLN A 25 27.15 14.68 27.26
CA GLN A 25 27.55 14.33 28.65
C GLN A 25 29.07 14.12 28.77
N GLY A 26 29.82 14.27 27.68
CA GLY A 26 31.28 14.06 27.66
C GLY A 26 31.69 12.59 27.58
N GLN A 27 30.77 11.65 27.33
CA GLN A 27 31.08 10.23 27.15
C GLN A 27 31.66 9.98 25.74
N PRO A 28 32.70 9.12 25.59
CA PRO A 28 33.29 8.82 24.29
C PRO A 28 32.31 8.09 23.38
N ILE A 29 32.24 8.49 22.13
CA ILE A 29 31.43 7.83 21.10
C ILE A 29 32.33 6.85 20.35
N ILE A 30 32.10 5.56 20.54
CA ILE A 30 32.84 4.45 19.93
C ILE A 30 32.26 4.16 18.53
N GLY A 31 33.12 4.04 17.51
CA GLY A 31 32.70 3.66 16.16
C GLY A 31 32.07 4.80 15.36
N ALA A 32 32.22 6.06 15.79
CA ALA A 32 31.82 7.21 14.98
C ALA A 32 32.65 7.27 13.69
N SER A 33 32.00 7.47 12.57
CA SER A 33 32.66 7.58 11.25
C SER A 33 33.17 8.98 11.02
N VAL A 34 34.45 9.13 10.66
CA VAL A 34 35.14 10.38 10.32
C VAL A 34 35.59 10.28 8.89
N VAL A 35 35.01 11.05 7.98
CA VAL A 35 35.23 10.93 6.52
C VAL A 35 35.54 12.28 5.89
N ASP A 36 36.59 12.31 5.07
CA ASP A 36 36.81 13.32 4.07
C ASP A 36 36.00 12.98 2.82
N LYS A 37 34.94 13.73 2.55
CA LYS A 37 34.07 13.50 1.39
C LYS A 37 34.72 13.81 0.04
N ALA A 38 35.75 14.64 0.02
CA ALA A 38 36.42 15.00 -1.22
C ALA A 38 37.30 13.85 -1.75
N THR A 39 37.97 13.13 -0.84
CA THR A 39 38.86 12.00 -1.19
C THR A 39 38.28 10.63 -0.88
N ASN A 40 37.11 10.58 -0.22
CA ASN A 40 36.47 9.36 0.30
C ASN A 40 37.41 8.57 1.25
N THR A 41 38.30 9.26 1.93
CA THR A 41 39.20 8.67 2.93
C THR A 41 38.57 8.85 4.31
N GLY A 42 38.53 7.79 5.12
CA GLY A 42 37.90 7.84 6.42
C GLY A 42 38.48 6.88 7.45
N THR A 43 38.09 7.07 8.71
CA THR A 43 38.42 6.24 9.86
C THR A 43 37.20 6.15 10.79
N VAL A 44 37.30 5.34 11.83
CA VAL A 44 36.30 5.25 12.90
C VAL A 44 36.95 5.51 14.25
N THR A 45 36.19 6.00 15.23
CA THR A 45 36.67 6.24 16.59
C THR A 45 36.86 4.93 17.36
N ASP A 46 37.90 4.89 18.21
CA ASP A 46 38.21 3.79 19.13
C ASP A 46 37.32 3.78 20.38
N ILE A 47 37.65 2.91 21.38
CA ILE A 47 36.89 2.75 22.60
C ILE A 47 36.90 3.99 23.52
N ASP A 48 37.89 4.88 23.35
CA ASP A 48 38.02 6.13 24.07
C ASP A 48 37.50 7.32 23.24
N GLY A 49 36.86 7.05 22.11
CA GLY A 49 36.36 8.09 21.19
C GLY A 49 37.42 8.76 20.33
N ASN A 50 38.66 8.29 20.34
CA ASN A 50 39.77 8.93 19.60
C ASN A 50 39.80 8.42 18.15
N PHE A 51 40.23 9.28 17.24
CA PHE A 51 40.52 8.93 15.85
C PHE A 51 41.82 9.56 15.34
N VAL A 52 42.40 8.94 14.33
CA VAL A 52 43.57 9.45 13.60
C VAL A 52 43.30 9.29 12.11
N LEU A 53 43.52 10.35 11.33
CA LEU A 53 43.28 10.35 9.89
C LEU A 53 44.31 11.22 9.17
N ASP A 54 44.88 10.74 8.07
CA ASP A 54 45.81 11.49 7.21
C ASP A 54 45.04 12.14 6.04
N VAL A 55 44.90 13.48 6.06
CA VAL A 55 44.11 14.24 5.08
C VAL A 55 44.88 15.51 4.61
N ALA A 56 44.45 16.12 3.50
CA ALA A 56 45.00 17.37 3.03
C ALA A 56 44.68 18.49 4.04
N THR A 57 45.58 19.45 4.13
CA THR A 57 45.44 20.59 5.06
C THR A 57 44.20 21.42 4.70
N GLY A 58 43.31 21.65 5.68
CA GLY A 58 42.10 22.47 5.51
C GLY A 58 40.91 21.75 4.88
N THR A 59 40.99 20.43 4.65
CA THR A 59 39.88 19.59 4.20
C THR A 59 38.69 19.64 5.17
N GLU A 60 37.47 19.59 4.65
CA GLU A 60 36.24 19.43 5.46
C GLU A 60 36.01 17.96 5.80
N LEU A 61 36.02 17.67 7.09
CA LEU A 61 35.68 16.36 7.62
C LEU A 61 34.19 16.30 8.01
N THR A 62 33.53 15.20 7.69
CA THR A 62 32.19 14.90 8.18
C THR A 62 32.29 13.79 9.21
N ILE A 63 31.80 14.07 10.43
CA ILE A 63 31.75 13.11 11.51
C ILE A 63 30.28 12.72 11.69
N SER A 64 29.99 11.41 11.64
CA SER A 64 28.65 10.87 11.74
C SER A 64 28.60 9.64 12.64
N TYR A 65 27.50 9.50 13.39
CA TYR A 65 27.22 8.34 14.21
C TYR A 65 25.70 8.11 14.28
N VAL A 66 25.29 6.85 14.40
CA VAL A 66 23.87 6.48 14.45
C VAL A 66 23.21 7.13 15.66
N GLY A 67 22.14 7.90 15.45
CA GLY A 67 21.44 8.62 16.51
C GLY A 67 21.94 10.03 16.80
N TYR A 68 22.96 10.50 16.07
CA TYR A 68 23.52 11.84 16.21
C TYR A 68 23.40 12.64 14.91
N THR A 69 23.46 13.98 15.02
CA THR A 69 23.48 14.88 13.89
C THR A 69 24.88 14.91 13.29
N ASP A 70 24.99 14.78 11.96
CA ASP A 70 26.28 14.90 11.25
C ASP A 70 26.94 16.24 11.59
N TYR A 71 28.20 16.19 11.99
CA TYR A 71 29.00 17.36 12.32
C TYR A 71 30.08 17.56 11.28
N LYS A 72 30.18 18.79 10.71
CA LYS A 72 31.15 19.15 9.72
C LYS A 72 32.13 20.17 10.27
N LEU A 73 33.41 19.92 10.08
CA LEU A 73 34.47 20.84 10.51
C LEU A 73 35.72 20.73 9.59
N ARG A 74 36.53 21.79 9.56
CA ARG A 74 37.79 21.75 8.84
C ARG A 74 38.87 21.02 9.65
N ALA A 75 39.65 20.19 8.98
CA ALA A 75 40.71 19.41 9.56
C ALA A 75 41.77 20.29 10.22
N SER A 76 42.02 20.04 11.51
CA SER A 76 43.11 20.65 12.30
C SER A 76 43.87 19.57 13.07
N GLN A 77 45.09 19.88 13.56
CA GLN A 77 45.97 18.87 14.17
C GLN A 77 45.38 18.17 15.38
N ASN A 78 44.60 18.86 16.22
CA ASN A 78 43.90 18.30 17.38
C ASN A 78 42.46 18.81 17.36
N MET A 79 41.48 17.89 17.43
CA MET A 79 40.08 18.23 17.36
C MET A 79 39.31 17.55 18.49
N ASN A 80 38.49 18.32 19.20
CA ASN A 80 37.49 17.80 20.13
C ASN A 80 36.12 18.08 19.53
N VAL A 81 35.37 17.02 19.27
CA VAL A 81 34.07 17.09 18.64
C VAL A 81 33.01 16.58 19.57
N GLN A 82 32.04 17.42 19.86
CA GLN A 82 30.85 17.02 20.60
C GLN A 82 29.71 16.84 19.62
N LEU A 83 29.22 15.60 19.48
CA LEU A 83 28.05 15.31 18.67
C LEU A 83 26.79 15.57 19.48
N LYS A 84 25.83 16.21 18.83
CA LYS A 84 24.48 16.41 19.40
C LYS A 84 23.58 15.28 18.96
N PRO A 85 22.79 14.67 19.87
CA PRO A 85 21.78 13.69 19.51
C PRO A 85 20.87 14.23 18.39
N ASN A 86 20.61 13.42 17.39
CA ASN A 86 19.66 13.78 16.35
C ASN A 86 18.24 13.58 16.89
N THR A 87 17.71 14.60 17.57
CA THR A 87 16.36 14.59 18.13
C THR A 87 15.28 14.33 17.09
N LYS A 88 15.56 14.57 15.81
CA LYS A 88 14.62 14.22 14.72
C LYS A 88 14.49 12.71 14.48
N LEU A 89 15.49 11.91 14.86
CA LEU A 89 15.43 10.44 14.82
C LEU A 89 14.91 9.82 16.13
N LEU A 90 14.96 10.58 17.22
CA LEU A 90 14.50 10.13 18.54
C LEU A 90 13.04 10.51 18.85
N ASP A 91 12.42 11.36 18.06
CA ASP A 91 11.04 11.79 18.23
C ASP A 91 10.00 10.92 17.48
N ASP A 92 10.26 9.63 17.30
CA ASP A 92 9.20 8.67 17.01
C ASP A 92 8.31 8.54 18.27
N VAL A 93 7.41 9.50 18.42
CA VAL A 93 6.39 9.51 19.46
C VAL A 93 5.34 8.49 19.08
N VAL A 94 5.13 7.51 19.93
CA VAL A 94 4.07 6.53 19.79
C VAL A 94 2.89 6.95 20.65
N VAL A 95 1.71 7.01 20.06
CA VAL A 95 0.48 7.23 20.84
C VAL A 95 0.17 5.96 21.62
N VAL A 96 0.13 6.08 22.95
CA VAL A 96 -0.20 4.98 23.86
C VAL A 96 -1.38 5.42 24.72
N GLY A 97 -2.51 4.76 24.56
CA GLY A 97 -3.71 5.11 25.33
C GLY A 97 -4.19 6.55 25.04
N TYR A 98 -4.33 7.34 26.10
CA TYR A 98 -4.75 8.74 26.01
C TYR A 98 -3.57 9.72 26.00
N GLY A 99 -2.34 9.25 25.80
CA GLY A 99 -1.13 10.05 25.77
C GLY A 99 -0.17 9.67 24.66
N SER A 100 0.87 10.46 24.50
CA SER A 100 1.98 10.18 23.61
C SER A 100 3.24 9.92 24.44
N GLN A 101 3.96 8.82 24.14
CA GLN A 101 5.23 8.49 24.77
C GLN A 101 6.29 8.29 23.69
N LYS A 102 7.56 8.53 24.02
CA LYS A 102 8.65 8.21 23.12
C LYS A 102 8.71 6.70 22.92
N LYS A 103 8.91 6.26 21.69
CA LYS A 103 8.99 4.83 21.34
C LYS A 103 10.01 4.06 22.18
N VAL A 104 11.06 4.71 22.60
CA VAL A 104 12.12 4.15 23.47
C VAL A 104 11.62 3.89 24.88
N ASP A 105 10.65 4.65 25.37
CA ASP A 105 10.14 4.58 26.76
C ASP A 105 9.00 3.56 26.92
N VAL A 106 8.56 2.95 25.81
CA VAL A 106 7.43 2.02 25.82
C VAL A 106 7.92 0.61 26.10
N THR A 107 7.67 0.09 27.27
CA THR A 107 8.05 -1.28 27.70
C THR A 107 7.14 -2.38 27.17
N GLY A 108 6.03 -2.04 26.51
CA GLY A 108 5.06 -2.98 25.94
C GLY A 108 5.45 -3.53 24.56
N SER A 109 4.87 -4.67 24.17
CA SER A 109 5.04 -5.23 22.81
C SER A 109 4.29 -4.41 21.78
N ILE A 110 4.94 -3.38 21.22
CA ILE A 110 4.38 -2.43 20.27
C ILE A 110 5.00 -2.62 18.88
N ALA A 111 4.19 -2.53 17.84
CA ALA A 111 4.64 -2.39 16.47
C ALA A 111 4.03 -1.14 15.84
N SER A 112 4.82 -0.34 15.15
CA SER A 112 4.39 0.91 14.53
C SER A 112 4.88 1.00 13.10
N VAL A 113 4.08 1.63 12.22
CA VAL A 113 4.42 1.95 10.84
C VAL A 113 4.04 3.40 10.56
N THR A 114 4.88 4.10 9.79
CA THR A 114 4.61 5.51 9.44
C THR A 114 3.65 5.62 8.28
N GLY A 115 2.92 6.74 8.19
CA GLY A 115 2.04 7.05 7.06
C GLY A 115 2.78 7.09 5.73
N LYS A 116 4.06 7.48 5.71
CA LYS A 116 4.89 7.46 4.51
C LYS A 116 5.10 6.03 3.98
N ASP A 117 5.35 5.07 4.86
CA ASP A 117 5.55 3.67 4.46
C ASP A 117 4.25 3.02 4.02
N ILE A 118 3.12 3.44 4.58
CA ILE A 118 1.79 3.00 4.17
C ILE A 118 1.47 3.54 2.78
N ALA A 119 1.69 4.82 2.54
CA ALA A 119 1.40 5.50 1.27
C ALA A 119 2.25 5.01 0.08
N ARG A 120 3.39 4.34 0.32
CA ARG A 120 4.18 3.67 -0.74
C ARG A 120 3.44 2.53 -1.44
N SER A 121 2.41 1.98 -0.81
CA SER A 121 1.57 0.93 -1.40
C SER A 121 0.23 1.55 -1.78
N PRO A 122 -0.02 1.87 -3.06
CA PRO A 122 -1.23 2.58 -3.49
C PRO A 122 -2.43 1.64 -3.55
N MET A 123 -2.83 1.10 -2.40
CA MET A 123 -4.02 0.26 -2.26
C MET A 123 -5.26 1.14 -2.03
N ALA A 124 -6.39 0.78 -2.65
CA ALA A 124 -7.67 1.46 -2.47
C ALA A 124 -8.14 1.41 -1.02
N ASN A 125 -7.90 0.28 -0.36
CA ASN A 125 -8.27 0.01 1.02
C ASN A 125 -7.04 0.01 1.93
N LEU A 126 -7.09 0.81 2.99
CA LEU A 126 -6.00 0.95 3.93
C LEU A 126 -5.62 -0.37 4.62
N THR A 127 -6.60 -1.23 4.90
CA THR A 127 -6.36 -2.52 5.57
C THR A 127 -5.42 -3.42 4.77
N ASN A 128 -5.44 -3.33 3.43
CA ASN A 128 -4.54 -4.07 2.56
C ASN A 128 -3.12 -3.51 2.58
N SER A 129 -2.98 -2.17 2.76
CA SER A 129 -1.69 -1.49 2.75
C SER A 129 -0.79 -1.82 3.95
N ILE A 130 -1.36 -2.32 5.06
CA ILE A 130 -0.62 -2.64 6.29
C ILE A 130 -0.20 -4.11 6.36
N GLY A 131 -0.65 -4.94 5.43
CA GLY A 131 -0.26 -6.36 5.36
C GLY A 131 1.26 -6.52 5.25
N GLY A 132 1.84 -7.38 6.10
CA GLY A 132 3.27 -7.64 6.14
C GLY A 132 4.15 -6.52 6.73
N LYS A 133 3.59 -5.36 7.08
CA LYS A 133 4.35 -4.21 7.62
C LYS A 133 4.43 -4.17 9.14
N LEU A 134 3.54 -4.86 9.83
CA LEU A 134 3.42 -4.82 11.29
C LEU A 134 3.55 -6.23 11.86
N ALA A 135 4.58 -6.45 12.65
CA ALA A 135 4.84 -7.75 13.27
C ALA A 135 3.68 -8.19 14.17
N GLY A 136 3.20 -9.44 13.99
CA GLY A 136 2.07 -10.01 14.73
C GLY A 136 0.69 -9.61 14.23
N LEU A 137 0.61 -8.87 13.10
CA LEU A 137 -0.64 -8.57 12.42
C LEU A 137 -0.89 -9.60 11.32
N ARG A 138 -2.03 -10.25 11.35
CA ARG A 138 -2.52 -11.11 10.28
C ARG A 138 -3.56 -10.34 9.48
N VAL A 139 -3.35 -10.25 8.17
CA VAL A 139 -4.22 -9.55 7.23
C VAL A 139 -4.69 -10.54 6.19
N VAL A 140 -6.00 -10.73 6.05
CA VAL A 140 -6.60 -11.67 5.10
C VAL A 140 -7.63 -10.94 4.25
N GLN A 141 -7.28 -10.70 3.00
CA GLN A 141 -8.21 -10.18 2.00
C GLN A 141 -9.04 -11.33 1.42
N ARG A 142 -10.35 -11.23 1.50
CA ARG A 142 -11.28 -12.26 0.99
C ARG A 142 -11.92 -11.90 -0.35
N SER A 143 -11.92 -10.64 -0.70
CA SER A 143 -12.51 -10.13 -1.94
C SER A 143 -11.59 -9.11 -2.58
N GLY A 144 -11.56 -9.07 -3.90
CA GLY A 144 -10.97 -8.00 -4.70
C GLY A 144 -12.03 -7.13 -5.38
N GLU A 145 -13.30 -7.23 -4.93
CA GLU A 145 -14.39 -6.41 -5.48
C GLU A 145 -14.22 -4.95 -5.04
N PRO A 146 -14.28 -3.98 -5.96
CA PRO A 146 -14.17 -2.57 -5.62
C PRO A 146 -15.09 -2.15 -4.48
N GLY A 147 -14.51 -1.52 -3.45
CA GLY A 147 -15.22 -1.08 -2.25
C GLY A 147 -15.70 -2.20 -1.31
N LYS A 148 -15.31 -3.46 -1.57
CA LYS A 148 -15.46 -4.64 -0.70
C LYS A 148 -14.15 -5.39 -0.51
N ASP A 149 -13.07 -4.79 -0.88
CA ASP A 149 -11.72 -5.34 -0.88
C ASP A 149 -11.01 -5.25 0.48
N GLY A 150 -11.71 -4.78 1.51
CA GLY A 150 -11.20 -4.68 2.88
C GLY A 150 -10.75 -6.03 3.44
N SER A 151 -9.60 -6.03 4.10
CA SER A 151 -9.06 -7.22 4.76
C SER A 151 -9.60 -7.39 6.18
N ASN A 152 -9.80 -8.63 6.56
CA ASN A 152 -9.95 -8.98 7.97
C ASN A 152 -8.58 -8.89 8.65
N ILE A 153 -8.55 -8.19 9.77
CA ILE A 153 -7.33 -7.95 10.54
C ILE A 153 -7.49 -8.60 11.89
N ASP A 154 -6.54 -9.40 12.27
CA ASP A 154 -6.40 -9.93 13.61
C ASP A 154 -4.96 -9.77 14.15
N ILE A 155 -4.85 -9.66 15.47
CA ILE A 155 -3.58 -9.59 16.18
C ILE A 155 -3.31 -10.95 16.79
N ARG A 156 -2.21 -11.62 16.39
CA ARG A 156 -1.77 -12.93 16.89
C ARG A 156 -2.82 -14.05 16.77
N GLY A 157 -3.86 -13.89 15.92
CA GLY A 157 -4.92 -14.89 15.77
C GLY A 157 -6.02 -14.86 16.81
N TYR A 158 -6.07 -13.85 17.69
CA TYR A 158 -7.08 -13.73 18.75
C TYR A 158 -8.44 -13.19 18.27
N GLY A 159 -8.58 -12.87 17.02
CA GLY A 159 -9.80 -12.34 16.42
C GLY A 159 -9.72 -10.83 16.17
N THR A 160 -10.89 -10.21 15.93
CA THR A 160 -10.97 -8.80 15.52
C THR A 160 -10.43 -7.87 16.62
N ALA A 161 -9.43 -7.07 16.25
CA ALA A 161 -8.86 -6.05 17.14
C ALA A 161 -9.78 -4.82 17.23
N LEU A 162 -9.69 -4.10 18.35
CA LEU A 162 -10.32 -2.78 18.48
C LEU A 162 -9.53 -1.77 17.64
N VAL A 163 -10.21 -1.03 16.79
CA VAL A 163 -9.60 0.09 16.04
C VAL A 163 -9.99 1.41 16.68
N VAL A 164 -8.99 2.27 16.89
CA VAL A 164 -9.16 3.61 17.47
C VAL A 164 -8.48 4.62 16.56
N VAL A 165 -9.25 5.55 16.03
CA VAL A 165 -8.77 6.63 15.15
C VAL A 165 -8.82 7.94 15.93
N ASP A 166 -7.66 8.57 16.15
CA ASP A 166 -7.52 9.80 16.93
C ASP A 166 -8.24 9.76 18.30
N GLY A 167 -8.18 8.60 18.96
CA GLY A 167 -8.81 8.39 20.28
C GLY A 167 -10.27 7.91 20.24
N VAL A 168 -10.90 7.82 19.05
CA VAL A 168 -12.29 7.38 18.90
C VAL A 168 -12.38 6.00 18.27
N PRO A 169 -13.08 5.01 18.90
CA PRO A 169 -13.35 3.72 18.28
C PRO A 169 -14.08 3.88 16.95
N SER A 170 -13.46 3.43 15.86
CA SER A 170 -13.94 3.65 14.50
C SER A 170 -13.40 2.60 13.53
N SER A 171 -14.03 2.46 12.35
CA SER A 171 -13.46 1.74 11.23
C SER A 171 -12.39 2.60 10.53
N PHE A 172 -11.35 1.95 9.99
CA PHE A 172 -10.28 2.66 9.28
C PHE A 172 -10.06 2.18 7.84
N ASP A 173 -10.82 1.21 7.40
CA ASP A 173 -10.71 0.61 6.06
C ASP A 173 -10.85 1.62 4.92
N GLN A 174 -11.64 2.67 5.12
CA GLN A 174 -11.91 3.69 4.11
C GLN A 174 -11.21 5.04 4.35
N ILE A 175 -10.26 5.11 5.29
CA ILE A 175 -9.40 6.29 5.46
C ILE A 175 -8.39 6.36 4.31
N ASP A 176 -8.13 7.58 3.80
CA ASP A 176 -7.08 7.77 2.81
C ASP A 176 -5.70 7.56 3.46
N PRO A 177 -4.82 6.67 2.92
CA PRO A 177 -3.47 6.48 3.44
C PRO A 177 -2.66 7.78 3.57
N ASN A 178 -2.94 8.78 2.72
CA ASN A 178 -2.26 10.07 2.75
C ASN A 178 -2.67 10.97 3.93
N GLU A 179 -3.76 10.64 4.63
CA GLU A 179 -4.20 11.35 5.86
C GLU A 179 -3.52 10.82 7.12
N ILE A 180 -2.81 9.68 7.04
CA ILE A 180 -2.27 8.98 8.20
C ILE A 180 -0.87 9.47 8.53
N GLU A 181 -0.63 9.73 9.81
CA GLU A 181 0.70 9.96 10.36
C GLU A 181 1.37 8.65 10.76
N SER A 182 0.65 7.80 11.53
CA SER A 182 1.16 6.49 11.96
C SER A 182 0.03 5.51 12.30
N ILE A 183 0.34 4.21 12.23
CA ILE A 183 -0.49 3.14 12.78
C ILE A 183 0.35 2.37 13.79
N THR A 184 -0.19 2.21 14.99
CA THR A 184 0.46 1.52 16.10
C THR A 184 -0.42 0.38 16.59
N ILE A 185 0.19 -0.78 16.85
CA ILE A 185 -0.51 -1.94 17.40
C ILE A 185 -0.09 -2.15 18.84
N LEU A 186 -1.08 -2.20 19.74
CA LEU A 186 -0.92 -2.58 21.13
C LEU A 186 -1.37 -4.03 21.29
N LYS A 187 -0.44 -4.91 21.70
CA LYS A 187 -0.65 -6.37 21.66
C LYS A 187 -0.90 -7.00 23.04
N ASP A 188 -0.57 -6.28 24.10
CA ASP A 188 -0.51 -6.81 25.47
C ASP A 188 -1.22 -5.90 26.48
N ALA A 189 -0.74 -5.87 27.72
CA ALA A 189 -1.26 -5.05 28.81
C ALA A 189 -1.43 -3.56 28.44
N SER A 190 -0.66 -3.03 27.49
CA SER A 190 -0.83 -1.68 26.98
C SER A 190 -2.20 -1.44 26.31
N ALA A 191 -2.88 -2.49 25.85
CA ALA A 191 -4.23 -2.43 25.33
C ALA A 191 -5.30 -2.32 26.43
N ALA A 192 -4.99 -2.69 27.67
CA ALA A 192 -5.94 -2.74 28.78
C ALA A 192 -6.58 -1.38 29.13
N VAL A 193 -5.91 -0.27 28.81
CA VAL A 193 -6.43 1.10 28.96
C VAL A 193 -7.74 1.30 28.18
N TYR A 194 -7.97 0.52 27.12
CA TYR A 194 -9.18 0.56 26.29
C TYR A 194 -10.29 -0.40 26.78
N GLY A 195 -10.08 -1.05 27.93
CA GLY A 195 -11.06 -1.93 28.56
C GLY A 195 -11.26 -3.28 27.87
N ILE A 196 -12.35 -3.96 28.19
CA ILE A 196 -12.65 -5.33 27.73
C ILE A 196 -12.74 -5.46 26.19
N ARG A 197 -13.12 -4.40 25.50
CA ARG A 197 -13.18 -4.38 24.02
C ARG A 197 -11.81 -4.51 23.37
N ALA A 198 -10.75 -4.30 24.10
CA ALA A 198 -9.37 -4.39 23.64
C ALA A 198 -8.70 -5.75 23.95
N ALA A 199 -9.46 -6.75 24.40
CA ALA A 199 -8.95 -8.08 24.74
C ALA A 199 -8.15 -8.75 23.62
N ASN A 200 -8.52 -8.49 22.35
CA ASN A 200 -7.82 -8.98 21.16
C ASN A 200 -6.72 -8.04 20.65
N GLY A 201 -6.37 -7.01 21.43
CA GLY A 201 -5.43 -5.96 21.06
C GLY A 201 -6.10 -4.73 20.45
N VAL A 202 -5.32 -3.67 20.25
CA VAL A 202 -5.78 -2.37 19.73
C VAL A 202 -4.92 -1.93 18.57
N ILE A 203 -5.56 -1.42 17.53
CA ILE A 203 -4.93 -0.74 16.40
C ILE A 203 -5.21 0.76 16.55
N LEU A 204 -4.16 1.52 16.87
CA LEU A 204 -4.23 2.96 16.98
C LEU A 204 -3.85 3.58 15.65
N VAL A 205 -4.76 4.37 15.10
CA VAL A 205 -4.54 5.15 13.88
C VAL A 205 -4.45 6.61 14.27
N THR A 206 -3.29 7.22 14.03
CA THR A 206 -3.08 8.65 14.24
C THR A 206 -3.10 9.34 12.90
N THR A 207 -3.95 10.35 12.76
CA THR A 207 -4.03 11.14 11.52
C THR A 207 -3.10 12.34 11.58
N LYS A 208 -2.73 12.85 10.40
CA LYS A 208 -1.86 14.02 10.27
C LYS A 208 -2.48 15.25 10.91
N ARG A 209 -1.64 16.03 11.58
CA ARG A 209 -1.99 17.33 12.19
C ARG A 209 -1.11 18.44 11.63
N GLY A 210 -1.49 19.66 11.91
CA GLY A 210 -0.67 20.83 11.62
C GLY A 210 0.58 20.89 12.50
N GLY A 211 1.58 21.63 12.05
CA GLY A 211 2.79 21.94 12.81
C GLY A 211 3.05 23.46 12.82
N SER A 212 3.92 23.91 13.71
CA SER A 212 4.39 25.32 13.74
C SER A 212 5.40 25.53 12.60
N GLN A 213 4.90 25.65 11.38
CA GLN A 213 5.67 25.81 10.15
C GLN A 213 4.87 26.55 9.09
N ALA A 214 5.57 27.10 8.08
CA ALA A 214 4.92 27.68 6.92
C ALA A 214 3.96 26.69 6.26
N THR A 215 2.90 27.21 5.67
CA THR A 215 1.90 26.38 4.97
C THR A 215 2.56 25.54 3.89
N LYS A 216 2.31 24.23 3.96
CA LYS A 216 2.75 23.26 2.96
C LYS A 216 1.53 22.65 2.27
N ILE A 217 1.54 22.68 0.94
CA ILE A 217 0.52 22.09 0.10
C ILE A 217 1.14 20.86 -0.59
N GLU A 218 0.50 19.71 -0.48
CA GLU A 218 0.94 18.45 -1.08
C GLU A 218 -0.20 17.89 -1.94
N LEU A 219 0.05 17.71 -3.23
CA LEU A 219 -0.86 17.04 -4.16
C LEU A 219 -0.25 15.70 -4.54
N ASN A 220 -0.97 14.61 -4.27
CA ASN A 220 -0.61 13.27 -4.68
C ASN A 220 -1.62 12.76 -5.70
N SER A 221 -1.12 12.24 -6.82
CA SER A 221 -1.92 11.61 -7.86
C SER A 221 -1.34 10.24 -8.17
N THR A 222 -2.18 9.20 -8.11
CA THR A 222 -1.77 7.83 -8.38
C THR A 222 -2.69 7.23 -9.43
N PHE A 223 -2.07 6.68 -10.48
CA PHE A 223 -2.73 5.89 -11.52
C PHE A 223 -2.17 4.48 -11.44
N SER A 224 -3.03 3.51 -11.30
CA SER A 224 -2.64 2.11 -11.22
C SER A 224 -3.61 1.23 -11.99
N TRP A 225 -3.15 0.02 -12.29
CA TRP A 225 -3.92 -1.01 -12.96
C TRP A 225 -3.80 -2.29 -12.14
N GLN A 226 -4.94 -2.91 -11.89
CA GLN A 226 -5.03 -4.16 -11.16
C GLN A 226 -5.35 -5.30 -12.13
N ARG A 227 -4.84 -6.48 -11.82
CA ARG A 227 -5.21 -7.72 -12.53
C ARG A 227 -5.24 -8.89 -11.55
N PRO A 228 -6.01 -9.94 -11.81
CA PRO A 228 -5.88 -11.20 -11.10
C PRO A 228 -4.46 -11.74 -11.24
N THR A 229 -3.87 -12.22 -10.16
CA THR A 229 -2.52 -12.81 -10.16
C THR A 229 -2.49 -14.19 -10.79
N THR A 230 -3.60 -14.92 -10.68
CA THR A 230 -3.80 -16.22 -11.29
C THR A 230 -5.28 -16.45 -11.59
N TYR A 231 -5.55 -17.30 -12.56
CA TYR A 231 -6.89 -17.79 -12.90
C TYR A 231 -6.74 -19.21 -13.47
N PRO A 232 -7.80 -20.03 -13.41
CA PRO A 232 -7.78 -21.36 -13.99
C PRO A 232 -7.60 -21.30 -15.51
N GLU A 233 -6.70 -22.11 -16.03
CA GLU A 233 -6.63 -22.36 -17.47
C GLU A 233 -7.81 -23.24 -17.87
N LEU A 234 -8.60 -22.76 -18.84
CA LEU A 234 -9.75 -23.48 -19.35
C LEU A 234 -9.41 -24.16 -20.67
N CYS A 235 -10.00 -25.32 -20.92
CA CYS A 235 -9.84 -26.01 -22.20
C CYS A 235 -10.53 -25.21 -23.34
N ASN A 236 -9.96 -25.26 -24.52
CA ASN A 236 -10.59 -24.75 -25.73
C ASN A 236 -11.69 -25.70 -26.24
N ALA A 237 -12.45 -25.27 -27.26
CA ALA A 237 -13.58 -26.05 -27.78
C ALA A 237 -13.18 -27.43 -28.33
N ALA A 238 -12.02 -27.54 -28.97
CA ALA A 238 -11.53 -28.84 -29.50
C ALA A 238 -11.15 -29.79 -28.37
N GLN A 239 -10.42 -29.30 -27.36
CA GLN A 239 -10.05 -30.08 -26.18
C GLN A 239 -11.30 -30.49 -25.38
N PHE A 240 -12.26 -29.58 -25.20
CA PHE A 240 -13.53 -29.87 -24.54
C PHE A 240 -14.30 -31.00 -25.25
N ALA A 241 -14.40 -30.90 -26.57
CA ALA A 241 -15.09 -31.91 -27.37
C ALA A 241 -14.41 -33.29 -27.32
N GLU A 242 -13.07 -33.31 -27.39
CA GLU A 242 -12.27 -34.52 -27.28
C GLU A 242 -12.42 -35.21 -25.92
N LEU A 243 -12.25 -34.44 -24.82
CA LEU A 243 -12.40 -34.96 -23.45
C LEU A 243 -13.84 -35.43 -23.16
N THR A 244 -14.84 -34.76 -23.73
CA THR A 244 -16.24 -35.17 -23.60
C THR A 244 -16.51 -36.50 -24.28
N ASP A 245 -15.98 -36.70 -25.48
CA ASP A 245 -16.13 -37.95 -26.20
C ASP A 245 -15.35 -39.10 -25.52
N GLU A 246 -14.15 -38.81 -25.00
CA GLU A 246 -13.35 -39.76 -24.21
C GLU A 246 -14.09 -40.23 -22.95
N ASP A 247 -14.69 -39.31 -22.19
CA ASP A 247 -15.49 -39.64 -21.01
C ASP A 247 -16.68 -40.54 -21.37
N LEU A 248 -17.40 -40.22 -22.45
CA LEU A 248 -18.53 -41.01 -22.94
C LEU A 248 -18.13 -42.42 -23.35
N VAL A 249 -17.04 -42.55 -24.10
CA VAL A 249 -16.50 -43.84 -24.53
C VAL A 249 -16.06 -44.68 -23.33
N ASN A 250 -15.39 -44.08 -22.36
CA ASN A 250 -14.98 -44.74 -21.12
C ASN A 250 -16.15 -45.25 -20.29
N ARG A 251 -17.31 -44.61 -20.44
CA ARG A 251 -18.60 -45.06 -19.82
C ARG A 251 -19.42 -46.01 -20.70
N GLY A 252 -18.84 -46.51 -21.83
CA GLY A 252 -19.52 -47.40 -22.77
C GLY A 252 -20.63 -46.74 -23.58
N LYS A 253 -20.61 -45.40 -23.70
CA LYS A 253 -21.57 -44.59 -24.48
C LYS A 253 -20.98 -44.21 -25.83
N GLN A 254 -21.87 -43.83 -26.75
CA GLN A 254 -21.45 -43.29 -28.04
C GLN A 254 -20.91 -41.84 -27.87
N PRO A 255 -19.85 -41.48 -28.63
CA PRO A 255 -19.34 -40.11 -28.62
C PRO A 255 -20.38 -39.14 -29.18
N THR A 256 -20.44 -37.94 -28.60
CA THR A 256 -21.36 -36.86 -29.02
C THR A 256 -20.85 -36.12 -30.25
N PHE A 257 -19.54 -35.88 -30.29
CA PHE A 257 -18.93 -35.09 -31.38
C PHE A 257 -18.43 -36.00 -32.50
N GLY A 258 -17.78 -37.09 -32.19
CA GLY A 258 -17.16 -38.01 -33.15
C GLY A 258 -16.00 -37.37 -33.91
N ARG A 259 -15.28 -38.20 -34.66
CA ARG A 259 -14.03 -37.78 -35.30
C ARG A 259 -14.19 -36.60 -36.27
N GLU A 260 -15.24 -36.62 -37.10
CA GLU A 260 -15.48 -35.57 -38.12
C GLU A 260 -15.69 -34.18 -37.45
N LYS A 261 -16.51 -34.13 -36.39
CA LYS A 261 -16.75 -32.86 -35.69
C LYS A 261 -15.51 -32.39 -34.91
N LEU A 262 -14.74 -33.32 -34.32
CA LEU A 262 -13.48 -32.99 -33.66
C LEU A 262 -12.49 -32.34 -34.62
N GLU A 263 -12.35 -32.84 -35.85
CA GLU A 263 -11.51 -32.21 -36.88
C GLU A 263 -11.98 -30.78 -37.22
N LYS A 264 -13.33 -30.57 -37.33
CA LYS A 264 -13.89 -29.23 -37.55
C LYS A 264 -13.62 -28.28 -36.37
N TRP A 265 -13.71 -28.76 -35.10
CA TRP A 265 -13.37 -27.98 -33.94
C TRP A 265 -11.87 -27.64 -33.87
N ARG A 266 -11.00 -28.55 -34.30
CA ARG A 266 -9.55 -28.30 -34.38
C ARG A 266 -9.19 -27.31 -35.49
N ALA A 267 -9.90 -27.36 -36.61
CA ALA A 267 -9.70 -26.45 -37.73
C ALA A 267 -10.23 -25.03 -37.43
N GLY A 268 -11.26 -24.94 -36.59
CA GLY A 268 -11.98 -23.70 -36.36
C GLY A 268 -12.82 -23.29 -37.56
N GLY A 269 -13.43 -22.11 -37.49
CA GLY A 269 -14.25 -21.55 -38.58
C GLY A 269 -15.69 -21.30 -38.14
N GLU A 270 -16.53 -20.89 -39.07
CA GLU A 270 -17.92 -20.53 -38.79
C GLU A 270 -18.70 -21.72 -38.22
N GLY A 271 -19.27 -21.52 -37.01
CA GLY A 271 -20.00 -22.54 -36.28
C GLY A 271 -19.12 -23.47 -35.41
N TYR A 272 -17.79 -23.34 -35.52
CA TYR A 272 -16.81 -24.10 -34.73
C TYR A 272 -15.79 -23.18 -34.06
N GLU A 273 -16.22 -21.98 -33.63
CA GLU A 273 -15.40 -21.02 -32.89
C GLU A 273 -15.22 -21.47 -31.45
N SER A 274 -14.01 -21.30 -30.92
CA SER A 274 -13.74 -21.53 -29.51
C SER A 274 -13.89 -20.23 -28.72
N THR A 275 -14.81 -20.21 -27.78
CA THR A 275 -15.03 -19.05 -26.90
C THR A 275 -14.14 -19.13 -25.67
N ASP A 276 -13.26 -18.14 -25.51
CA ASP A 276 -12.53 -17.92 -24.26
C ASP A 276 -13.40 -17.10 -23.30
N TRP A 277 -14.17 -17.80 -22.48
CA TRP A 277 -15.10 -17.16 -21.55
C TRP A 277 -14.45 -16.28 -20.50
N TYR A 278 -13.21 -16.59 -20.11
CA TYR A 278 -12.49 -15.73 -19.18
C TYR A 278 -12.21 -14.37 -19.84
N ASN A 279 -11.62 -14.36 -20.99
CA ASN A 279 -11.31 -13.13 -21.72
C ASN A 279 -12.56 -12.38 -22.22
N GLU A 280 -13.69 -13.07 -22.42
CA GLU A 280 -14.97 -12.42 -22.75
C GLU A 280 -15.57 -11.65 -21.58
N VAL A 281 -15.37 -12.11 -20.35
CA VAL A 281 -15.99 -11.55 -19.14
C VAL A 281 -15.03 -10.65 -18.36
N VAL A 282 -13.76 -11.07 -18.26
CA VAL A 282 -12.74 -10.40 -17.44
C VAL A 282 -11.85 -9.53 -18.33
N ARG A 283 -11.64 -8.28 -17.93
CA ARG A 283 -10.65 -7.43 -18.59
C ARG A 283 -9.24 -7.74 -18.05
N PRO A 284 -8.19 -7.65 -18.87
CA PRO A 284 -6.83 -7.95 -18.43
C PRO A 284 -6.34 -6.97 -17.37
N TRP A 285 -6.85 -5.73 -17.37
CA TRP A 285 -6.45 -4.66 -16.46
C TRP A 285 -7.64 -3.84 -16.01
N ALA A 286 -7.82 -3.69 -14.71
CA ALA A 286 -8.82 -2.82 -14.09
C ALA A 286 -8.16 -1.51 -13.65
N PRO A 287 -8.64 -0.33 -14.08
CA PRO A 287 -8.02 0.95 -13.75
C PRO A 287 -8.38 1.40 -12.34
N GLN A 288 -7.42 2.05 -11.69
CA GLN A 288 -7.61 2.75 -10.42
C GLN A 288 -6.97 4.13 -10.50
N GLN A 289 -7.66 5.14 -9.99
CA GLN A 289 -7.20 6.52 -9.92
C GLN A 289 -7.43 7.04 -8.51
N GLN A 290 -6.40 7.67 -7.93
CA GLN A 290 -6.47 8.28 -6.62
C GLN A 290 -5.84 9.66 -6.64
N TYR A 291 -6.52 10.63 -6.06
CA TYR A 291 -6.06 12.01 -5.91
C TYR A 291 -6.21 12.40 -4.44
N ASN A 292 -5.18 13.04 -3.90
CA ASN A 292 -5.20 13.54 -2.54
C ASN A 292 -4.52 14.90 -2.48
N LEU A 293 -5.22 15.89 -1.93
CA LEU A 293 -4.72 17.23 -1.67
C LEU A 293 -4.64 17.45 -0.16
N ASN A 294 -3.45 17.70 0.36
CA ASN A 294 -3.21 18.01 1.76
C ASN A 294 -2.68 19.41 1.90
N VAL A 295 -3.21 20.15 2.88
CA VAL A 295 -2.72 21.46 3.29
C VAL A 295 -2.44 21.40 4.78
N ARG A 296 -1.24 21.74 5.20
CA ARG A 296 -0.86 21.77 6.62
C ARG A 296 0.05 22.94 6.92
N GLY A 297 -0.07 23.48 8.11
CA GLY A 297 0.76 24.59 8.56
C GLY A 297 0.31 25.09 9.93
N GLY A 298 0.80 26.24 10.31
CA GLY A 298 0.36 26.92 11.51
C GLY A 298 1.46 27.72 12.19
N THR A 299 1.10 28.22 13.34
CA THR A 299 1.96 28.94 14.28
C THR A 299 1.98 28.17 15.61
N GLU A 300 2.68 28.70 16.60
CA GLU A 300 2.63 28.13 17.96
C GLU A 300 1.21 28.16 18.55
N LYS A 301 0.41 29.18 18.18
CA LYS A 301 -0.95 29.38 18.69
C LYS A 301 -2.03 28.62 17.93
N ALA A 302 -1.87 28.39 16.63
CA ALA A 302 -2.87 27.69 15.83
C ALA A 302 -2.20 26.82 14.78
N ARG A 303 -2.55 25.54 14.75
CA ARG A 303 -2.03 24.56 13.82
C ARG A 303 -3.19 23.90 13.09
N TYR A 304 -3.05 23.71 11.81
CA TYR A 304 -4.12 23.16 10.98
C TYR A 304 -3.61 22.13 9.98
N PHE A 305 -4.45 21.15 9.72
CA PHE A 305 -4.35 20.19 8.65
C PHE A 305 -5.70 20.08 7.96
N ALA A 306 -5.71 20.10 6.63
CA ALA A 306 -6.88 19.82 5.82
C ALA A 306 -6.52 18.85 4.70
N SER A 307 -7.40 17.91 4.41
CA SER A 307 -7.25 16.91 3.35
C SER A 307 -8.52 16.76 2.55
N LEU A 308 -8.36 16.60 1.23
CA LEU A 308 -9.41 16.20 0.30
C LEU A 308 -8.87 15.01 -0.52
N GLY A 309 -9.62 13.92 -0.50
CA GLY A 309 -9.28 12.70 -1.23
C GLY A 309 -10.38 12.29 -2.21
N TYR A 310 -9.98 11.77 -3.35
CA TYR A 310 -10.85 11.12 -4.33
C TYR A 310 -10.22 9.81 -4.80
N LEU A 311 -11.00 8.74 -4.76
CA LEU A 311 -10.66 7.43 -5.30
C LEU A 311 -11.71 7.03 -6.32
N ASN A 312 -11.26 6.51 -7.46
CA ASN A 312 -12.09 5.79 -8.43
C ASN A 312 -11.42 4.47 -8.77
N GLU A 313 -12.09 3.38 -8.46
CA GLU A 313 -11.59 2.01 -8.63
C GLU A 313 -12.54 1.24 -9.55
N GLY A 314 -12.04 0.79 -10.70
CA GLY A 314 -12.76 -0.05 -11.64
C GLY A 314 -12.64 -1.53 -11.27
N GLY A 315 -13.71 -2.28 -11.46
CA GLY A 315 -13.69 -3.74 -11.31
C GLY A 315 -13.15 -4.45 -12.54
N ILE A 316 -12.93 -5.75 -12.40
CA ILE A 316 -12.37 -6.61 -13.47
C ILE A 316 -13.36 -6.99 -14.56
N TRP A 317 -14.66 -6.74 -14.38
CA TRP A 317 -15.68 -7.12 -15.36
C TRP A 317 -15.68 -6.18 -16.57
N ARG A 318 -15.68 -6.73 -17.79
CA ARG A 318 -15.74 -5.94 -19.03
C ARG A 318 -17.02 -5.11 -19.16
N SER A 319 -18.10 -5.55 -18.54
CA SER A 319 -19.39 -4.84 -18.50
C SER A 319 -19.36 -3.51 -17.75
N ASN A 320 -18.28 -3.17 -17.04
CA ASN A 320 -18.19 -2.02 -16.13
C ASN A 320 -19.25 -2.03 -14.99
N SER A 321 -19.87 -3.16 -14.73
CA SER A 321 -20.91 -3.29 -13.70
C SER A 321 -20.38 -3.13 -12.29
N SER A 322 -19.07 -3.27 -12.09
CA SER A 322 -18.44 -3.16 -10.78
C SER A 322 -17.46 -1.98 -10.77
N ASN A 323 -17.73 -0.99 -9.93
CA ASN A 323 -16.82 0.11 -9.64
C ASN A 323 -17.09 0.72 -8.28
N PHE A 324 -16.10 1.41 -7.73
CA PHE A 324 -16.20 2.13 -6.47
C PHE A 324 -15.61 3.53 -6.60
N GLN A 325 -16.34 4.50 -6.10
CA GLN A 325 -15.90 5.88 -5.99
C GLN A 325 -16.00 6.32 -4.54
N ARG A 326 -14.97 7.01 -4.04
CA ARG A 326 -14.93 7.52 -2.67
C ARG A 326 -14.38 8.93 -2.65
N PHE A 327 -15.08 9.81 -1.92
CA PHE A 327 -14.63 11.13 -1.55
C PHE A 327 -14.36 11.15 -0.05
N ASN A 328 -13.20 11.63 0.35
CA ASN A 328 -12.82 11.83 1.74
C ASN A 328 -12.56 13.31 1.99
N PHE A 329 -12.91 13.79 3.17
CA PHE A 329 -12.38 15.03 3.69
C PHE A 329 -11.98 14.88 5.14
N ARG A 330 -10.95 15.61 5.55
CA ARG A 330 -10.51 15.71 6.94
C ARG A 330 -10.02 17.12 7.23
N SER A 331 -10.32 17.61 8.43
CA SER A 331 -9.80 18.87 8.94
C SER A 331 -9.47 18.71 10.42
N ASN A 332 -8.22 18.94 10.79
CA ASN A 332 -7.74 18.96 12.16
C ASN A 332 -7.24 20.36 12.48
N LEU A 333 -7.76 20.97 13.53
CA LEU A 333 -7.39 22.27 14.03
C LEU A 333 -7.05 22.18 15.51
N ASP A 334 -5.84 22.60 15.87
CA ASP A 334 -5.38 22.70 17.26
C ASP A 334 -5.09 24.16 17.56
N VAL A 335 -5.69 24.70 18.60
CA VAL A 335 -5.56 26.12 19.02
C VAL A 335 -5.15 26.21 20.48
N GLN A 336 -4.08 26.94 20.74
CA GLN A 336 -3.67 27.35 22.06
C GLN A 336 -4.33 28.68 22.39
N ILE A 337 -5.36 28.65 23.23
CA ILE A 337 -6.18 29.85 23.56
C ILE A 337 -5.44 30.71 24.59
N THR A 338 -4.89 30.06 25.61
CA THR A 338 -4.02 30.66 26.64
C THR A 338 -2.93 29.65 26.98
N ASP A 339 -1.93 30.00 27.82
CA ASP A 339 -0.87 29.10 28.25
C ASP A 339 -1.38 27.84 28.94
N GLY A 340 -2.56 27.91 29.58
CA GLY A 340 -3.18 26.77 30.29
C GLY A 340 -4.40 26.17 29.57
N LEU A 341 -4.83 26.72 28.43
CA LEU A 341 -6.06 26.27 27.75
C LEU A 341 -5.80 26.05 26.25
N SER A 342 -6.01 24.83 25.80
CA SER A 342 -5.99 24.46 24.39
C SER A 342 -7.31 23.85 23.96
N ALA A 343 -7.65 23.98 22.68
CA ALA A 343 -8.79 23.35 22.06
C ALA A 343 -8.36 22.63 20.77
N SER A 344 -8.89 21.43 20.57
CA SER A 344 -8.68 20.65 19.35
C SER A 344 -10.01 20.30 18.71
N LEU A 345 -10.12 20.53 17.40
CA LEU A 345 -11.29 20.17 16.61
C LEU A 345 -10.84 19.23 15.48
N SER A 346 -11.44 18.05 15.42
CA SER A 346 -11.21 17.10 14.32
C SER A 346 -12.52 16.79 13.63
N LEU A 347 -12.61 17.14 12.36
CA LEU A 347 -13.75 16.88 11.49
C LEU A 347 -13.30 15.93 10.38
N SER A 348 -14.08 14.89 10.11
CA SER A 348 -13.84 14.01 8.97
C SER A 348 -15.16 13.49 8.41
N GLY A 349 -15.16 13.20 7.12
CA GLY A 349 -16.29 12.60 6.46
C GLY A 349 -15.88 11.87 5.20
N GLN A 350 -16.73 10.94 4.79
CA GLN A 350 -16.55 10.19 3.57
C GLN A 350 -17.86 9.93 2.88
N LYS A 351 -17.83 9.88 1.54
CA LYS A 351 -18.96 9.49 0.71
C LYS A 351 -18.49 8.45 -0.29
N GLY A 352 -18.96 7.22 -0.14
CA GLY A 352 -18.72 6.12 -1.07
C GLY A 352 -19.93 5.86 -1.98
N LYS A 353 -19.67 5.59 -3.26
CA LYS A 353 -20.67 5.06 -4.21
C LYS A 353 -20.11 3.80 -4.82
N ARG A 354 -20.78 2.67 -4.60
CA ARG A 354 -20.40 1.38 -5.18
C ARG A 354 -21.48 0.91 -6.13
N ASN A 355 -21.06 0.53 -7.32
CA ASN A 355 -21.85 -0.30 -8.21
C ASN A 355 -21.25 -1.72 -8.17
N SER A 356 -22.08 -2.71 -8.19
CA SER A 356 -21.67 -4.11 -8.19
C SER A 356 -22.40 -4.86 -9.30
N SER A 357 -21.82 -5.97 -9.73
CA SER A 357 -22.51 -6.91 -10.61
C SER A 357 -23.83 -7.36 -9.95
N PRO A 358 -24.88 -7.66 -10.74
CA PRO A 358 -26.13 -8.21 -10.21
C PRO A 358 -25.94 -9.52 -9.45
N TRP A 359 -24.90 -10.27 -9.82
CA TRP A 359 -24.55 -11.55 -9.22
C TRP A 359 -23.25 -11.45 -8.41
N ASP A 360 -23.16 -12.28 -7.40
CA ASP A 360 -21.96 -12.42 -6.58
C ASP A 360 -20.75 -12.79 -7.47
N PRO A 361 -19.56 -12.22 -7.24
CA PRO A 361 -18.35 -12.52 -8.00
C PRO A 361 -17.99 -14.01 -8.07
N PHE A 362 -18.26 -14.76 -7.01
CA PHE A 362 -18.06 -16.22 -7.01
C PHE A 362 -18.97 -16.90 -8.03
N TYR A 363 -20.23 -16.49 -8.12
CA TYR A 363 -21.18 -17.03 -9.09
C TYR A 363 -20.78 -16.68 -10.53
N VAL A 364 -20.27 -15.46 -10.76
CA VAL A 364 -19.75 -15.05 -12.08
C VAL A 364 -18.57 -15.94 -12.48
N MET A 365 -17.60 -16.15 -11.58
CA MET A 365 -16.45 -17.02 -11.83
C MET A 365 -16.86 -18.47 -12.06
N ALA A 366 -17.81 -19.00 -11.28
CA ALA A 366 -18.36 -20.32 -11.50
C ALA A 366 -19.06 -20.43 -12.86
N SER A 367 -19.76 -19.39 -13.29
CA SER A 367 -20.40 -19.35 -14.63
C SER A 367 -19.36 -19.38 -15.76
N ILE A 368 -18.24 -18.68 -15.62
CA ILE A 368 -17.12 -18.70 -16.57
C ILE A 368 -16.58 -20.14 -16.73
N GLN A 369 -16.41 -20.87 -15.61
CA GLN A 369 -15.87 -22.22 -15.61
C GLN A 369 -16.89 -23.29 -16.10
N GLN A 370 -18.17 -23.04 -15.95
CA GLN A 370 -19.24 -23.97 -16.32
C GLN A 370 -19.78 -23.75 -17.72
N THR A 371 -19.53 -22.59 -18.33
CA THR A 371 -19.99 -22.31 -19.69
C THR A 371 -19.09 -23.00 -20.71
N PHE A 372 -19.68 -23.78 -21.60
CA PHE A 372 -18.93 -24.57 -22.58
C PHE A 372 -18.19 -23.68 -23.59
N PRO A 373 -16.93 -23.96 -23.89
CA PRO A 373 -16.16 -23.20 -24.89
C PRO A 373 -16.69 -23.35 -26.31
N THR A 374 -17.55 -24.35 -26.55
CA THR A 374 -18.29 -24.54 -27.80
C THR A 374 -19.52 -23.65 -27.95
N SER A 375 -19.90 -22.92 -26.90
CA SER A 375 -21.03 -22.02 -26.91
C SER A 375 -20.62 -20.62 -27.41
N LYS A 376 -21.49 -20.00 -28.24
CA LYS A 376 -21.28 -18.64 -28.74
C LYS A 376 -21.62 -17.60 -27.67
N VAL A 377 -20.96 -16.45 -27.72
CA VAL A 377 -21.29 -15.31 -26.87
C VAL A 377 -22.62 -14.68 -27.28
N TYR A 378 -22.84 -14.50 -28.57
CA TYR A 378 -24.00 -13.82 -29.13
C TYR A 378 -24.80 -14.70 -30.07
N ALA A 379 -26.12 -14.58 -30.00
CA ALA A 379 -27.01 -15.24 -30.95
C ALA A 379 -26.84 -14.65 -32.35
N ASN A 380 -26.61 -15.50 -33.32
CA ASN A 380 -26.42 -15.11 -34.73
C ASN A 380 -25.35 -14.01 -34.92
N ASN A 381 -24.32 -14.01 -34.05
CA ASN A 381 -23.27 -13.01 -34.06
C ASN A 381 -23.77 -11.54 -33.86
N ASN A 382 -24.97 -11.37 -33.33
CA ASN A 382 -25.53 -10.05 -33.03
C ASN A 382 -25.22 -9.63 -31.61
N PRO A 383 -24.41 -8.58 -31.38
CA PRO A 383 -23.98 -8.16 -30.05
C PRO A 383 -25.10 -7.66 -29.12
N ASN A 384 -26.30 -7.45 -29.67
CA ASN A 384 -27.49 -7.04 -28.91
C ASN A 384 -28.22 -8.24 -28.26
N TYR A 385 -27.86 -9.48 -28.64
CA TYR A 385 -28.54 -10.68 -28.17
C TYR A 385 -27.52 -11.72 -27.73
N TYR A 386 -27.52 -12.07 -26.47
CA TYR A 386 -26.67 -13.15 -25.96
C TYR A 386 -27.22 -14.52 -26.40
N ALA A 387 -26.32 -15.41 -26.80
CA ALA A 387 -26.69 -16.78 -27.07
C ALA A 387 -27.00 -17.50 -25.72
N THR A 388 -28.20 -18.05 -25.62
CA THR A 388 -28.60 -18.91 -24.50
C THR A 388 -28.82 -20.32 -25.05
N THR A 389 -28.03 -21.27 -24.59
CA THR A 389 -28.09 -22.65 -25.10
C THR A 389 -28.94 -23.57 -24.26
N ASN A 390 -29.28 -23.21 -23.01
CA ASN A 390 -30.20 -23.95 -22.15
C ASN A 390 -30.39 -23.23 -20.80
N ILE A 391 -31.46 -23.60 -20.06
CA ILE A 391 -31.75 -23.08 -18.69
C ILE A 391 -30.63 -23.31 -17.69
N VAL A 392 -29.72 -24.26 -17.94
CA VAL A 392 -28.60 -24.62 -17.07
C VAL A 392 -27.27 -23.98 -17.53
N ALA A 393 -27.09 -23.72 -18.82
CA ALA A 393 -25.86 -23.13 -19.36
C ALA A 393 -26.07 -21.62 -19.56
N ARG A 394 -25.95 -20.85 -18.48
CA ARG A 394 -26.04 -19.40 -18.54
C ARG A 394 -24.81 -18.85 -19.26
N ASN A 395 -25.03 -17.94 -20.19
CA ASN A 395 -23.95 -17.20 -20.82
C ASN A 395 -23.20 -16.36 -19.77
N ALA A 396 -21.93 -16.67 -19.52
CA ALA A 396 -21.13 -16.05 -18.47
C ALA A 396 -21.03 -14.52 -18.62
N LYS A 397 -21.02 -14.00 -19.87
CA LYS A 397 -21.00 -12.57 -20.14
C LYS A 397 -22.33 -11.90 -19.77
N ALA A 398 -23.44 -12.55 -19.99
CA ALA A 398 -24.76 -12.06 -19.64
C ALA A 398 -24.93 -11.86 -18.12
N VAL A 399 -24.27 -12.69 -17.32
CA VAL A 399 -24.33 -12.62 -15.85
C VAL A 399 -23.72 -11.31 -15.30
N THR A 400 -22.78 -10.69 -16.02
CA THR A 400 -22.14 -9.46 -15.57
C THR A 400 -22.82 -8.19 -16.11
N ASP A 401 -23.71 -8.32 -17.11
CA ASP A 401 -24.34 -7.16 -17.76
C ASP A 401 -25.65 -6.77 -17.05
N PRO A 402 -25.73 -5.60 -16.40
CA PRO A 402 -26.93 -5.17 -15.69
C PRO A 402 -28.13 -4.92 -16.65
N ASN A 403 -27.88 -4.67 -17.93
CA ASN A 403 -28.96 -4.38 -18.91
C ASN A 403 -29.70 -5.66 -19.32
N ILE A 404 -29.08 -6.81 -19.23
CA ILE A 404 -29.66 -8.10 -19.63
C ILE A 404 -30.63 -8.67 -18.62
N MET A 405 -30.47 -8.36 -17.33
CA MET A 405 -31.44 -8.72 -16.31
C MET A 405 -32.85 -8.17 -16.59
N GLY A 406 -32.94 -7.05 -17.33
CA GLY A 406 -34.20 -6.54 -17.87
C GLY A 406 -34.72 -7.32 -19.07
N TYR A 407 -33.84 -7.90 -19.87
CA TYR A 407 -34.18 -8.59 -21.11
C TYR A 407 -34.69 -10.02 -20.85
N ASP A 408 -34.09 -10.78 -19.93
CA ASP A 408 -34.61 -12.09 -19.50
C ASP A 408 -36.05 -12.01 -18.96
N ARG A 409 -36.39 -10.91 -18.30
CA ARG A 409 -37.78 -10.64 -17.87
C ARG A 409 -38.73 -10.30 -19.03
N ALA A 410 -38.21 -9.73 -20.11
CA ALA A 410 -39.01 -9.36 -21.27
C ALA A 410 -39.26 -10.53 -22.23
N GLN A 411 -38.37 -11.55 -22.27
CA GLN A 411 -38.57 -12.77 -23.07
C GLN A 411 -39.42 -13.81 -22.38
N ASN A 412 -39.61 -13.73 -21.05
CA ASN A 412 -40.50 -14.61 -20.28
C ASN A 412 -41.90 -14.03 -20.10
N LYS A 413 -42.32 -13.08 -20.95
CA LYS A 413 -43.71 -12.60 -21.04
C LYS A 413 -44.39 -13.07 -22.31
#